data_dce0f5204e4846c0b6a1d2649fb12ef3
#
_entry.id   dce0f5204e4846c0b6a1d2649fb12ef3
#
_cell.length_a   1.000
_cell.length_b   1.000
_cell.length_c   1.000
_cell.angle_alpha   90.00
_cell.angle_beta   90.00
_cell.angle_gamma   90.00
#
_symmetry.space_group_name_H-M   'P 1'
#
loop_
_entity.id
_entity.type
_entity.pdbx_description
1 polymer ?
#
loop_
_entity_poly.entity_id
_entity_poly.type
_entity_poly.pdbx_seq_one_letter_code
_entity_poly.pdbx_strand_id
1 'polypeptide(L)'
;MGGAPGRAEVYRDVYFDRPGGELTAGGAELRVRTVTGEAGARTVLTYKGAAVDEASGSKPETETAVADPVALRAILRGSGLVETVAFEKRCRNWELVLDGRPLLATVVEVPELAGVFLEVETPAGDEAELPSALAAVRRALRRVGVADADLTTELYTDAVARARGRV
;
A
#
# COMPACT_ATOMS: atom_id res chain seq x y z
N MET A 1 13.11 -7.33 -25.37
CA MET A 1 14.02 -7.61 -24.24
C MET A 1 13.19 -8.16 -23.10
N GLY A 2 13.33 -9.44 -22.72
CA GLY A 2 12.61 -10.04 -21.62
C GLY A 2 13.17 -9.52 -20.30
N GLY A 3 12.43 -8.68 -19.62
CA GLY A 3 12.74 -8.30 -18.24
C GLY A 3 12.64 -9.52 -17.33
N ALA A 4 13.34 -9.49 -16.18
CA ALA A 4 13.22 -10.55 -15.18
C ALA A 4 11.75 -10.73 -14.78
N PRO A 5 11.29 -11.97 -14.55
CA PRO A 5 9.94 -12.19 -14.06
C PRO A 5 9.78 -11.50 -12.70
N GLY A 6 8.68 -10.73 -12.55
CA GLY A 6 8.41 -10.10 -11.28
C GLY A 6 8.14 -11.12 -10.18
N ARG A 7 8.51 -10.79 -8.93
CA ARG A 7 8.27 -11.63 -7.75
C ARG A 7 6.77 -11.67 -7.44
N ALA A 8 6.18 -12.86 -7.49
CA ALA A 8 4.77 -13.06 -7.16
C ALA A 8 4.62 -13.17 -5.63
N GLU A 9 3.73 -12.38 -5.07
CA GLU A 9 3.41 -12.37 -3.65
C GLU A 9 1.90 -12.16 -3.45
N VAL A 10 1.38 -12.73 -2.37
CA VAL A 10 0.01 -12.48 -1.91
C VAL A 10 0.08 -11.66 -0.63
N TYR A 11 -0.58 -10.50 -0.63
CA TYR A 11 -0.70 -9.63 0.53
C TYR A 11 -2.09 -9.80 1.12
N ARG A 12 -2.13 -10.14 2.42
CA ARG A 12 -3.37 -10.13 3.21
C ARG A 12 -3.30 -8.96 4.16
N ASP A 13 -4.10 -7.95 3.87
CA ASP A 13 -4.18 -6.70 4.61
C ASP A 13 -5.36 -6.74 5.57
N VAL A 14 -5.12 -6.31 6.81
CA VAL A 14 -6.16 -6.08 7.81
C VAL A 14 -5.94 -4.68 8.35
N TYR A 15 -6.94 -3.83 8.21
CA TYR A 15 -6.92 -2.46 8.69
C TYR A 15 -7.62 -2.35 10.03
N PHE A 16 -7.07 -1.49 10.88
CA PHE A 16 -7.56 -1.23 12.22
C PHE A 16 -7.85 0.24 12.41
N ASP A 17 -8.90 0.53 13.15
CA ASP A 17 -9.25 1.88 13.56
C ASP A 17 -9.84 1.86 14.98
N ARG A 18 -10.06 3.02 15.57
CA ARG A 18 -10.91 3.14 16.74
C ARG A 18 -12.38 2.91 16.34
N PRO A 19 -13.27 2.55 17.28
CA PRO A 19 -14.68 2.30 16.95
C PRO A 19 -15.41 3.46 16.28
N GLY A 20 -14.97 4.70 16.49
CA GLY A 20 -15.50 5.90 15.84
C GLY A 20 -14.86 6.26 14.51
N GLY A 21 -13.83 5.51 14.04
CA GLY A 21 -13.15 5.79 12.77
C GLY A 21 -12.17 6.97 12.83
N GLU A 22 -11.61 7.25 14.01
CA GLU A 22 -10.80 8.46 14.24
C GLU A 22 -9.48 8.49 13.45
N LEU A 23 -8.85 7.33 13.21
CA LEU A 23 -7.65 7.27 12.37
C LEU A 23 -8.00 7.65 10.92
N THR A 24 -9.01 7.01 10.37
CA THR A 24 -9.50 7.30 9.01
C THR A 24 -9.95 8.74 8.86
N ALA A 25 -10.70 9.27 9.83
CA ALA A 25 -11.14 10.67 9.84
C ALA A 25 -9.97 11.65 9.89
N GLY A 26 -8.87 11.27 10.55
CA GLY A 26 -7.60 12.02 10.58
C GLY A 26 -6.70 11.77 9.36
N GLY A 27 -7.14 11.04 8.35
CA GLY A 27 -6.35 10.69 7.17
C GLY A 27 -5.26 9.65 7.40
N ALA A 28 -5.24 9.01 8.58
CA ALA A 28 -4.28 8.00 8.96
C ALA A 28 -4.79 6.59 8.70
N GLU A 29 -3.86 5.63 8.58
CA GLU A 29 -4.17 4.22 8.39
C GLU A 29 -3.27 3.37 9.29
N LEU A 30 -3.84 2.36 9.93
CA LEU A 30 -3.11 1.33 10.67
C LEU A 30 -3.41 -0.03 10.04
N ARG A 31 -2.36 -0.69 9.53
CA ARG A 31 -2.49 -1.94 8.77
C ARG A 31 -1.56 -3.02 9.31
N VAL A 32 -2.10 -4.21 9.46
CA VAL A 32 -1.32 -5.45 9.60
C VAL A 32 -1.35 -6.18 8.26
N ARG A 33 -0.18 -6.32 7.62
CA ARG A 33 -0.03 -7.00 6.33
C ARG A 33 0.75 -8.29 6.51
N THR A 34 0.18 -9.40 6.05
CA THR A 34 0.93 -10.65 5.87
C THR A 34 1.23 -10.85 4.40
N VAL A 35 2.51 -10.90 4.07
CA VAL A 35 3.03 -11.16 2.72
C VAL A 35 3.43 -12.62 2.63
N THR A 36 2.90 -13.34 1.63
CA THR A 36 3.26 -14.73 1.34
C THR A 36 3.84 -14.82 -0.06
N GLY A 37 4.99 -15.42 -0.21
CA GLY A 37 5.68 -15.64 -1.49
C GLY A 37 6.58 -16.87 -1.42
N GLU A 38 7.45 -17.04 -2.41
CA GLU A 38 8.38 -18.21 -2.47
C GLU A 38 9.30 -18.28 -1.25
N ALA A 39 9.71 -17.14 -0.68
CA ALA A 39 10.56 -17.09 0.51
C ALA A 39 9.82 -17.38 1.83
N GLY A 40 8.54 -17.74 1.78
CA GLY A 40 7.69 -17.96 2.95
C GLY A 40 6.77 -16.79 3.26
N ALA A 41 6.35 -16.68 4.53
CA ALA A 41 5.46 -15.64 4.98
C ALA A 41 6.18 -14.68 5.94
N ARG A 42 5.87 -13.37 5.81
CA ARG A 42 6.30 -12.32 6.76
C ARG A 42 5.14 -11.41 7.08
N THR A 43 5.11 -10.87 8.28
CA THR A 43 4.08 -9.91 8.67
C THR A 43 4.73 -8.60 9.09
N VAL A 44 4.08 -7.51 8.72
CA VAL A 44 4.48 -6.14 9.06
C VAL A 44 3.28 -5.38 9.61
N LEU A 45 3.55 -4.51 10.60
CA LEU A 45 2.63 -3.50 11.08
C LEU A 45 3.04 -2.18 10.47
N THR A 46 2.13 -1.52 9.79
CA THR A 46 2.35 -0.23 9.13
C THR A 46 1.39 0.81 9.68
N TYR A 47 1.91 1.97 10.07
CA TYR A 47 1.15 3.18 10.33
C TYR A 47 1.47 4.20 9.25
N LYS A 48 0.44 4.68 8.58
CA LYS A 48 0.54 5.80 7.62
C LYS A 48 -0.14 7.02 8.24
N GLY A 49 0.59 8.13 8.32
CA GLY A 49 0.04 9.41 8.76
C GLY A 49 -0.88 10.04 7.71
N ALA A 50 -1.36 11.25 7.99
CA ALA A 50 -2.09 12.05 7.00
C ALA A 50 -1.22 12.36 5.78
N ALA A 51 -1.85 12.55 4.61
CA ALA A 51 -1.14 12.89 3.40
C ALA A 51 -0.37 14.21 3.55
N VAL A 52 0.89 14.21 3.10
CA VAL A 52 1.76 15.40 3.03
C VAL A 52 1.73 16.03 1.64
N ASP A 53 1.23 15.31 0.65
CA ASP A 53 0.97 15.78 -0.71
C ASP A 53 -0.33 15.17 -1.20
N GLU A 54 -1.36 16.00 -1.36
CA GLU A 54 -2.71 15.54 -1.78
C GLU A 54 -2.74 15.03 -3.21
N ALA A 55 -1.91 15.61 -4.09
CA ALA A 55 -1.93 15.26 -5.51
C ALA A 55 -1.40 13.85 -5.79
N SER A 56 -0.46 13.37 -4.98
CA SER A 56 0.10 12.01 -5.08
C SER A 56 -0.46 11.04 -4.05
N GLY A 57 -1.15 11.55 -3.01
CA GLY A 57 -1.56 10.77 -1.86
C GLY A 57 -0.38 10.30 -1.00
N SER A 58 0.81 10.94 -1.12
CA SER A 58 2.00 10.57 -0.36
C SER A 58 1.79 10.77 1.14
N LYS A 59 2.10 9.75 1.94
CA LYS A 59 1.94 9.72 3.39
C LYS A 59 3.24 9.35 4.07
N PRO A 60 3.58 9.95 5.22
CA PRO A 60 4.65 9.45 6.06
C PRO A 60 4.29 8.05 6.57
N GLU A 61 5.22 7.13 6.48
CA GLU A 61 5.02 5.73 6.80
C GLU A 61 6.01 5.27 7.86
N THR A 62 5.51 4.57 8.88
CA THR A 62 6.32 3.88 9.88
C THR A 62 5.94 2.41 9.86
N GLU A 63 6.94 1.55 9.65
CA GLU A 63 6.73 0.11 9.52
C GLU A 63 7.66 -0.68 10.46
N THR A 64 7.15 -1.78 10.98
CA THR A 64 7.94 -2.72 11.78
C THR A 64 7.56 -4.17 11.48
N ALA A 65 8.56 -5.05 11.53
CA ALA A 65 8.33 -6.49 11.40
C ALA A 65 7.58 -7.04 12.62
N VAL A 66 6.71 -8.01 12.39
CA VAL A 66 5.88 -8.65 13.41
C VAL A 66 6.23 -10.12 13.48
N ALA A 67 6.78 -10.55 14.60
CA ALA A 67 7.15 -11.95 14.84
C ALA A 67 5.93 -12.84 15.11
N ASP A 68 4.92 -12.32 15.83
CA ASP A 68 3.69 -13.03 16.15
C ASP A 68 2.45 -12.18 15.77
N PRO A 69 1.87 -12.44 14.58
CA PRO A 69 0.70 -11.71 14.12
C PRO A 69 -0.56 -11.94 14.96
N VAL A 70 -0.66 -13.09 15.63
CA VAL A 70 -1.82 -13.41 16.46
C VAL A 70 -1.78 -12.60 17.74
N ALA A 71 -0.63 -12.58 18.40
CA ALA A 71 -0.41 -11.75 19.59
C ALA A 71 -0.58 -10.27 19.29
N LEU A 72 -0.04 -9.77 18.15
CA LEU A 72 -0.23 -8.38 17.77
C LEU A 72 -1.71 -8.01 17.62
N ARG A 73 -2.49 -8.81 16.90
CA ARG A 73 -3.93 -8.55 16.74
C ARG A 73 -4.67 -8.56 18.08
N ALA A 74 -4.31 -9.45 19.00
CA ALA A 74 -4.89 -9.48 20.34
C ALA A 74 -4.55 -8.19 21.11
N ILE A 75 -3.31 -7.70 21.01
CA ILE A 75 -2.88 -6.44 21.61
C ILE A 75 -3.66 -5.26 21.04
N LEU A 76 -3.77 -5.16 19.71
CA LEU A 76 -4.50 -4.07 19.06
C LEU A 76 -5.97 -4.03 19.50
N ARG A 77 -6.65 -5.20 19.53
CA ARG A 77 -8.03 -5.30 20.02
C ARG A 77 -8.14 -4.97 21.51
N GLY A 78 -7.21 -5.49 22.33
CA GLY A 78 -7.16 -5.18 23.77
C GLY A 78 -6.88 -3.70 24.06
N SER A 79 -6.24 -3.00 23.13
CA SER A 79 -6.01 -1.55 23.18
C SER A 79 -7.19 -0.72 22.66
N GLY A 80 -8.33 -1.36 22.36
CA GLY A 80 -9.56 -0.69 21.93
C GLY A 80 -9.67 -0.42 20.43
N LEU A 81 -8.77 -1.00 19.61
CA LEU A 81 -8.88 -0.93 18.15
C LEU A 81 -9.77 -2.06 17.62
N VAL A 82 -10.47 -1.80 16.53
CA VAL A 82 -11.34 -2.74 15.83
C VAL A 82 -10.84 -2.98 14.41
N GLU A 83 -11.05 -4.19 13.90
CA GLU A 83 -10.81 -4.47 12.48
C GLU A 83 -11.92 -3.83 11.64
N THR A 84 -11.56 -2.98 10.68
CA THR A 84 -12.51 -2.26 9.83
C THR A 84 -12.71 -2.95 8.50
N VAL A 85 -11.62 -3.25 7.81
CA VAL A 85 -11.64 -3.93 6.51
C VAL A 85 -10.44 -4.87 6.40
N ALA A 86 -10.65 -6.01 5.76
CA ALA A 86 -9.57 -6.93 5.40
C ALA A 86 -9.79 -7.43 3.98
N PHE A 87 -8.74 -7.50 3.18
CA PHE A 87 -8.79 -8.02 1.81
C PHE A 87 -7.43 -8.57 1.36
N GLU A 88 -7.45 -9.26 0.25
CA GLU A 88 -6.27 -9.85 -0.39
C GLU A 88 -5.87 -9.03 -1.61
N LYS A 89 -4.56 -8.87 -1.81
CA LYS A 89 -3.95 -8.39 -3.05
C LYS A 89 -3.07 -9.49 -3.63
N ARG A 90 -3.21 -9.80 -4.89
CA ARG A 90 -2.28 -10.62 -5.66
C ARG A 90 -1.32 -9.68 -6.35
N CYS A 91 -0.07 -9.74 -5.95
CA CYS A 91 0.94 -8.78 -6.35
C CYS A 91 2.01 -9.43 -7.22
N ARG A 92 2.49 -8.66 -8.20
CA ARG A 92 3.71 -8.97 -8.92
C ARG A 92 4.62 -7.76 -8.83
N ASN A 93 5.77 -7.94 -8.21
CA ASN A 93 6.68 -6.89 -7.79
C ASN A 93 7.96 -6.87 -8.64
N TRP A 94 8.39 -5.69 -9.06
CA TRP A 94 9.66 -5.45 -9.72
C TRP A 94 10.42 -4.34 -8.99
N GLU A 95 11.62 -4.66 -8.55
CA GLU A 95 12.57 -3.67 -8.07
C GLU A 95 13.33 -3.10 -9.28
N LEU A 96 13.31 -1.80 -9.41
CA LEU A 96 13.84 -1.08 -10.56
C LEU A 96 14.76 0.04 -10.07
N VAL A 97 15.66 0.48 -10.93
CA VAL A 97 16.43 1.72 -10.70
C VAL A 97 16.20 2.64 -11.90
N LEU A 98 15.70 3.85 -11.62
CA LEU A 98 15.49 4.87 -12.62
C LEU A 98 16.24 6.15 -12.23
N ASP A 99 17.18 6.57 -13.08
CA ASP A 99 18.01 7.76 -12.86
C ASP A 99 18.75 7.71 -11.49
N GLY A 100 19.23 6.51 -11.09
CA GLY A 100 19.91 6.26 -9.81
C GLY A 100 18.98 6.11 -8.60
N ARG A 101 17.67 6.28 -8.74
CA ARG A 101 16.68 6.16 -7.66
C ARG A 101 16.04 4.76 -7.68
N PRO A 102 15.98 4.07 -6.52
CA PRO A 102 15.26 2.80 -6.44
C PRO A 102 13.75 3.03 -6.55
N LEU A 103 13.08 2.14 -7.26
CA LEU A 103 11.63 2.12 -7.44
C LEU A 103 11.13 0.71 -7.21
N LEU A 104 9.97 0.60 -6.59
CA LEU A 104 9.17 -0.62 -6.57
C LEU A 104 7.95 -0.42 -7.47
N ALA A 105 7.83 -1.24 -8.51
CA ALA A 105 6.63 -1.30 -9.34
C ALA A 105 5.86 -2.58 -8.99
N THR A 106 4.59 -2.45 -8.67
CA THR A 106 3.72 -3.56 -8.28
C THR A 106 2.48 -3.58 -9.16
N VAL A 107 2.30 -4.64 -9.91
CA VAL A 107 1.00 -4.94 -10.54
C VAL A 107 0.14 -5.65 -9.50
N VAL A 108 -1.03 -5.09 -9.24
CA VAL A 108 -1.95 -5.51 -8.17
C VAL A 108 -3.27 -5.95 -8.77
N GLU A 109 -3.73 -7.12 -8.35
CA GLU A 109 -5.09 -7.62 -8.57
C GLU A 109 -5.74 -7.82 -7.20
N VAL A 110 -6.87 -7.14 -6.97
CA VAL A 110 -7.71 -7.35 -5.80
C VAL A 110 -8.90 -8.18 -6.24
N PRO A 111 -9.10 -9.42 -5.73
CA PRO A 111 -10.15 -10.33 -6.23
C PRO A 111 -11.56 -9.76 -6.17
N GLU A 112 -11.81 -8.79 -5.30
CA GLU A 112 -13.11 -8.16 -5.10
C GLU A 112 -13.35 -6.94 -6.00
N LEU A 113 -12.33 -6.49 -6.72
CA LEU A 113 -12.38 -5.31 -7.60
C LEU A 113 -12.19 -5.72 -9.05
N ALA A 114 -12.84 -5.00 -9.96
CA ALA A 114 -12.60 -5.18 -11.37
C ALA A 114 -11.30 -4.50 -11.80
N GLY A 115 -10.57 -5.14 -12.71
CA GLY A 115 -9.36 -4.58 -13.30
C GLY A 115 -8.07 -4.93 -12.55
N VAL A 116 -7.00 -4.31 -13.02
CA VAL A 116 -5.64 -4.48 -12.51
C VAL A 116 -5.08 -3.09 -12.27
N PHE A 117 -4.38 -2.93 -11.17
CA PHE A 117 -3.78 -1.65 -10.76
C PHE A 117 -2.26 -1.72 -10.87
N LEU A 118 -1.64 -0.59 -11.13
CA LEU A 118 -0.19 -0.41 -11.07
C LEU A 118 0.15 0.58 -9.95
N GLU A 119 0.89 0.11 -8.97
CA GLU A 119 1.49 0.94 -7.93
C GLU A 119 2.97 1.16 -8.29
N VAL A 120 3.47 2.39 -8.15
CA VAL A 120 4.90 2.70 -8.29
C VAL A 120 5.31 3.53 -7.09
N GLU A 121 6.27 3.03 -6.35
CA GLU A 121 6.73 3.61 -5.09
C GLU A 121 8.23 3.89 -5.13
N THR A 122 8.67 4.92 -4.42
CA THR A 122 10.08 5.22 -4.17
C THR A 122 10.23 5.82 -2.79
N PRO A 123 11.26 5.44 -2.02
CA PRO A 123 11.50 6.08 -0.75
C PRO A 123 11.90 7.55 -0.93
N ALA A 124 11.43 8.41 -0.02
CA ALA A 124 11.93 9.76 0.19
C ALA A 124 12.42 9.83 1.64
N GLY A 125 13.64 10.31 1.83
CA GLY A 125 14.27 10.37 3.16
C GLY A 125 13.69 11.48 4.03
N ASP A 126 13.24 12.57 3.40
CA ASP A 126 12.61 13.71 4.03
C ASP A 126 11.65 14.43 3.07
N GLU A 127 10.99 15.46 3.57
CA GLU A 127 10.03 16.25 2.81
C GLU A 127 10.69 17.02 1.64
N ALA A 128 11.96 17.39 1.76
CA ALA A 128 12.69 18.11 0.71
C ALA A 128 12.95 17.22 -0.53
N GLU A 129 13.05 15.91 -0.34
CA GLU A 129 13.20 14.94 -1.43
C GLU A 129 11.88 14.62 -2.16
N LEU A 130 10.74 14.91 -1.56
CA LEU A 130 9.42 14.53 -2.08
C LEU A 130 9.18 14.97 -3.53
N PRO A 131 9.46 16.22 -3.95
CA PRO A 131 9.24 16.65 -5.34
C PRO A 131 10.05 15.82 -6.35
N SER A 132 11.30 15.49 -6.02
CA SER A 132 12.18 14.69 -6.90
C SER A 132 11.73 13.22 -6.95
N ALA A 133 11.28 12.67 -5.85
CA ALA A 133 10.73 11.32 -5.73
C ALA A 133 9.47 11.18 -6.60
N LEU A 134 8.51 12.09 -6.45
CA LEU A 134 7.27 12.12 -7.24
C LEU A 134 7.55 12.30 -8.74
N ALA A 135 8.51 13.15 -9.11
CA ALA A 135 8.93 13.29 -10.50
C ALA A 135 9.49 11.98 -11.09
N ALA A 136 10.23 11.20 -10.29
CA ALA A 136 10.73 9.88 -10.72
C ALA A 136 9.58 8.88 -10.92
N VAL A 137 8.62 8.82 -10.01
CA VAL A 137 7.42 7.98 -10.12
C VAL A 137 6.64 8.34 -11.40
N ARG A 138 6.35 9.61 -11.62
CA ARG A 138 5.65 10.07 -12.83
C ARG A 138 6.41 9.73 -14.12
N ARG A 139 7.75 9.80 -14.12
CA ARG A 139 8.54 9.37 -15.28
C ARG A 139 8.46 7.87 -15.51
N ALA A 140 8.47 7.07 -14.45
CA ALA A 140 8.34 5.62 -14.55
C ALA A 140 6.97 5.24 -15.14
N LEU A 141 5.88 5.81 -14.63
CA LEU A 141 4.52 5.59 -15.14
C LEU A 141 4.38 5.95 -16.61
N ARG A 142 4.89 7.13 -17.03
CA ARG A 142 4.87 7.53 -18.45
C ARG A 142 5.66 6.59 -19.36
N ARG A 143 6.78 6.01 -18.88
CA ARG A 143 7.57 5.04 -19.69
C ARG A 143 6.80 3.75 -19.97
N VAL A 144 5.86 3.40 -19.15
CA VAL A 144 5.00 2.21 -19.35
C VAL A 144 3.63 2.56 -19.96
N GLY A 145 3.45 3.83 -20.38
CA GLY A 145 2.25 4.27 -21.11
C GLY A 145 1.08 4.70 -20.22
N VAL A 146 1.29 4.85 -18.91
CA VAL A 146 0.26 5.37 -17.99
C VAL A 146 0.19 6.89 -18.12
N ALA A 147 -0.99 7.41 -18.42
CA ALA A 147 -1.28 8.83 -18.51
C ALA A 147 -1.79 9.41 -17.18
N ASP A 148 -1.74 10.73 -17.02
CA ASP A 148 -2.24 11.38 -15.79
C ASP A 148 -3.76 11.13 -15.59
N ALA A 149 -4.53 10.89 -16.65
CA ALA A 149 -5.94 10.53 -16.59
C ALA A 149 -6.20 9.11 -16.05
N ASP A 150 -5.19 8.25 -16.03
CA ASP A 150 -5.28 6.88 -15.51
C ASP A 150 -4.98 6.80 -14.00
N LEU A 151 -4.54 7.94 -13.41
CA LEU A 151 -4.22 7.99 -11.99
C LEU A 151 -5.49 8.02 -11.14
N THR A 152 -5.46 7.32 -10.03
CA THR A 152 -6.52 7.35 -9.01
C THR A 152 -5.94 7.59 -7.63
N THR A 153 -6.65 8.34 -6.82
CA THR A 153 -6.39 8.54 -5.39
C THR A 153 -7.34 7.72 -4.51
N GLU A 154 -8.24 6.93 -5.15
CA GLU A 154 -9.15 6.08 -4.41
C GLU A 154 -8.38 5.01 -3.64
N LEU A 155 -8.66 4.90 -2.33
CA LEU A 155 -8.06 3.88 -1.49
C LEU A 155 -8.72 2.52 -1.74
N TYR A 156 -7.93 1.44 -1.69
CA TYR A 156 -8.47 0.08 -1.79
C TYR A 156 -9.48 -0.24 -0.68
N THR A 157 -9.31 0.34 0.50
CA THR A 157 -10.24 0.20 1.62
C THR A 157 -11.64 0.67 1.25
N ASP A 158 -11.73 1.83 0.59
CA ASP A 158 -12.99 2.43 0.17
C ASP A 158 -13.61 1.66 -1.01
N ALA A 159 -12.78 1.31 -2.00
CA ALA A 159 -13.22 0.54 -3.16
C ALA A 159 -13.78 -0.83 -2.74
N VAL A 160 -13.10 -1.54 -1.84
CA VAL A 160 -13.54 -2.84 -1.31
C VAL A 160 -14.80 -2.68 -0.44
N ALA A 161 -14.87 -1.67 0.42
CA ALA A 161 -16.05 -1.41 1.24
C ALA A 161 -17.28 -1.16 0.34
N ARG A 162 -17.12 -0.36 -0.71
CA ARG A 162 -18.17 -0.11 -1.70
C ARG A 162 -18.57 -1.39 -2.46
N ALA A 163 -17.61 -2.19 -2.91
CA ALA A 163 -17.89 -3.46 -3.61
C ALA A 163 -18.70 -4.43 -2.73
N ARG A 164 -18.51 -4.38 -1.41
CA ARG A 164 -19.25 -5.18 -0.43
C ARG A 164 -20.60 -4.59 -0.02
N GLY A 165 -20.99 -3.41 -0.56
CA GLY A 165 -22.24 -2.73 -0.18
C GLY A 165 -22.24 -2.21 1.27
N ARG A 166 -21.09 -1.81 1.79
CA ARG A 166 -20.92 -1.32 3.17
C ARG A 166 -20.80 0.22 3.27
N VAL A 167 -21.11 0.91 2.18
CA VAL A 167 -21.12 2.39 2.10
C VAL A 167 -22.52 2.87 1.71
#